data_ac586cf6dcc519a5b002b9cb45e0dae3
#
_entry.id   ac586cf6dcc519a5b002b9cb45e0dae3
#
_cell.length_a   1.000
_cell.length_b   1.000
_cell.length_c   1.000
_cell.angle_alpha   90.00
_cell.angle_beta   90.00
_cell.angle_gamma   90.00
#
_symmetry.space_group_name_H-M   'P 1'
#
loop_
_entity.id
_entity.type
_entity.pdbx_description
1 polymer ?
#
loop_
_entity_poly.entity_id
_entity_poly.type
_entity_poly.pdbx_seq_one_letter_code
_entity_poly.pdbx_strand_id
1 'polypeptide(L)'
;MHYDIAIIGYGPSGAAAANLFGQKDIKIVVVEPKKEIWDIPRAVHLDGQIQRVLHLMGLSNEMKEITDPITGVNFLNAKGKDILSIDFKSHTRVNGYHEDVMFDQPKLETILRSHAEKLTNIDFMLGCELTSLEALEDSNNLLLTNNETNETTSITSTYIIGADGADSFVRKNLNIQLQDYKYDEDWVVVDYMVDQKHKINRDRYQICDYKRPTTLLPITNNHVRW
;
A
#
# COMPACT_ATOMS: atom_id res chain seq x y z
N MET A 1 -20.26 19.25 -8.90
CA MET A 1 -18.86 19.46 -9.31
C MET A 1 -18.45 18.32 -10.21
N HIS A 2 -17.64 18.61 -11.26
CA HIS A 2 -17.13 17.60 -12.18
C HIS A 2 -15.60 17.47 -12.02
N TYR A 3 -15.11 16.24 -12.09
CA TYR A 3 -13.70 15.86 -12.02
C TYR A 3 -13.32 14.98 -13.21
N ASP A 4 -12.06 15.05 -13.63
CA ASP A 4 -11.55 14.12 -14.65
C ASP A 4 -11.40 12.73 -14.06
N ILE A 5 -10.89 12.63 -12.81
CA ILE A 5 -10.71 11.36 -12.09
C ILE A 5 -11.25 11.47 -10.68
N ALA A 6 -12.04 10.48 -10.25
CA ALA A 6 -12.36 10.21 -8.86
C ALA A 6 -11.56 8.99 -8.36
N ILE A 7 -10.76 9.17 -7.32
CA ILE A 7 -10.02 8.10 -6.66
C ILE A 7 -10.78 7.71 -5.39
N ILE A 8 -11.27 6.49 -5.33
CA ILE A 8 -12.01 5.97 -4.18
C ILE A 8 -11.08 5.10 -3.33
N GLY A 9 -10.78 5.60 -2.14
CA GLY A 9 -9.78 5.06 -1.22
C GLY A 9 -8.46 5.84 -1.27
N TYR A 10 -7.89 6.13 -0.09
CA TYR A 10 -6.64 6.89 0.07
C TYR A 10 -5.58 6.10 0.85
N GLY A 11 -5.64 4.77 0.77
CA GLY A 11 -4.54 3.89 1.16
C GLY A 11 -3.35 3.97 0.18
N PRO A 12 -2.32 3.11 0.30
CA PRO A 12 -1.10 3.20 -0.51
C PRO A 12 -1.35 3.29 -2.01
N SER A 13 -2.30 2.52 -2.55
CA SER A 13 -2.62 2.51 -3.98
C SER A 13 -3.29 3.81 -4.44
N GLY A 14 -4.29 4.29 -3.68
CA GLY A 14 -4.99 5.54 -3.99
C GLY A 14 -4.08 6.75 -3.84
N ALA A 15 -3.26 6.79 -2.80
CA ALA A 15 -2.29 7.85 -2.58
C ALA A 15 -1.20 7.87 -3.68
N ALA A 16 -0.75 6.70 -4.14
CA ALA A 16 0.15 6.60 -5.28
C ALA A 16 -0.50 7.11 -6.57
N ALA A 17 -1.76 6.72 -6.84
CA ALA A 17 -2.51 7.20 -7.99
C ALA A 17 -2.70 8.74 -7.94
N ALA A 18 -3.07 9.29 -6.78
CA ALA A 18 -3.19 10.73 -6.57
C ALA A 18 -1.90 11.47 -6.90
N ASN A 19 -0.75 10.97 -6.43
CA ASN A 19 0.56 11.55 -6.74
C ASN A 19 0.92 11.49 -8.22
N LEU A 20 0.68 10.37 -8.89
CA LEU A 20 1.05 10.18 -10.31
C LEU A 20 0.18 11.01 -11.24
N PHE A 21 -1.13 10.98 -11.04
CA PHE A 21 -2.09 11.72 -11.86
C PHE A 21 -2.10 13.21 -11.51
N GLY A 22 -1.89 13.56 -10.24
CA GLY A 22 -1.82 14.94 -9.79
C GLY A 22 -0.66 15.76 -10.38
N GLN A 23 0.37 15.08 -10.94
CA GLN A 23 1.42 15.74 -11.73
C GLN A 23 0.96 16.13 -13.15
N LYS A 24 -0.27 15.84 -13.51
CA LYS A 24 -0.85 16.17 -14.81
C LYS A 24 -1.84 17.33 -14.66
N ASP A 25 -2.14 17.98 -15.76
CA ASP A 25 -3.15 19.05 -15.81
C ASP A 25 -4.57 18.45 -15.93
N ILE A 26 -4.99 17.79 -14.85
CA ILE A 26 -6.31 17.15 -14.73
C ILE A 26 -6.86 17.41 -13.33
N LYS A 27 -8.19 17.52 -13.21
CA LYS A 27 -8.87 17.75 -11.95
C LYS A 27 -9.22 16.43 -11.26
N ILE A 28 -8.75 16.24 -10.04
CA ILE A 28 -8.89 14.98 -9.29
C ILE A 28 -9.67 15.21 -8.00
N VAL A 29 -10.49 14.23 -7.62
CA VAL A 29 -11.01 14.12 -6.26
C VAL A 29 -10.55 12.80 -5.64
N VAL A 30 -10.13 12.85 -4.38
CA VAL A 30 -9.83 11.68 -3.56
C VAL A 30 -10.90 11.56 -2.48
N VAL A 31 -11.53 10.41 -2.40
CA VAL A 31 -12.59 10.11 -1.42
C VAL A 31 -12.08 9.01 -0.49
N GLU A 32 -12.09 9.27 0.82
CA GLU A 32 -11.61 8.33 1.83
C GLU A 32 -12.50 8.41 3.08
N PRO A 33 -13.08 7.28 3.54
CA PRO A 33 -13.95 7.27 4.72
C PRO A 33 -13.25 7.57 6.03
N LYS A 34 -11.91 7.41 6.09
CA LYS A 34 -11.11 7.70 7.28
C LYS A 34 -10.32 8.99 7.10
N LYS A 35 -10.28 9.83 8.13
CA LYS A 35 -9.41 11.02 8.15
C LYS A 35 -7.97 10.65 8.44
N GLU A 36 -7.77 9.70 9.34
CA GLU A 36 -6.46 9.30 9.83
C GLU A 36 -5.88 8.10 9.05
N ILE A 37 -4.58 8.04 9.01
CA ILE A 37 -3.85 6.89 8.47
C ILE A 37 -3.99 5.73 9.46
N TRP A 38 -4.16 4.52 8.93
CA TRP A 38 -4.18 3.31 9.75
C TRP A 38 -2.77 3.01 10.26
N ASP A 39 -2.60 2.96 11.57
CA ASP A 39 -1.31 2.83 12.25
C ASP A 39 -0.74 1.40 12.29
N ILE A 40 -1.55 0.39 11.94
CA ILE A 40 -1.11 -1.01 11.90
C ILE A 40 -0.60 -1.35 10.50
N PRO A 41 0.70 -1.64 10.32
CA PRO A 41 1.26 -1.96 9.03
C PRO A 41 0.75 -3.33 8.53
N ARG A 42 0.26 -3.37 7.30
CA ARG A 42 -0.14 -4.61 6.60
C ARG A 42 0.94 -5.09 5.66
N ALA A 43 1.46 -4.20 4.83
CA ALA A 43 2.58 -4.46 3.94
C ALA A 43 3.89 -4.03 4.58
N VAL A 44 4.99 -4.72 4.26
CA VAL A 44 6.29 -4.49 4.91
C VAL A 44 7.47 -4.50 3.94
N HIS A 45 7.28 -4.84 2.68
CA HIS A 45 8.36 -4.81 1.69
C HIS A 45 7.92 -4.24 0.34
N LEU A 46 8.88 -3.65 -0.39
CA LEU A 46 8.73 -3.11 -1.73
C LEU A 46 9.82 -3.68 -2.62
N ASP A 47 9.44 -4.10 -3.81
CA ASP A 47 10.38 -4.50 -4.86
C ASP A 47 10.99 -3.29 -5.61
N GLY A 48 11.92 -3.56 -6.50
CA GLY A 48 12.59 -2.52 -7.31
C GLY A 48 11.63 -1.78 -8.25
N GLN A 49 10.50 -2.39 -8.66
CA GLN A 49 9.54 -1.73 -9.54
C GLN A 49 8.76 -0.66 -8.77
N ILE A 50 8.33 -0.95 -7.56
CA ILE A 50 7.64 0.03 -6.71
C ILE A 50 8.60 1.16 -6.31
N GLN A 51 9.87 0.86 -6.00
CA GLN A 51 10.89 1.89 -5.75
C GLN A 51 11.02 2.85 -6.96
N ARG A 52 10.98 2.31 -8.19
CA ARG A 52 10.97 3.12 -9.43
C ARG A 52 9.73 4.01 -9.53
N VAL A 53 8.55 3.48 -9.19
CA VAL A 53 7.30 4.28 -9.20
C VAL A 53 7.40 5.43 -8.19
N LEU A 54 7.91 5.19 -6.99
CA LEU A 54 8.13 6.23 -5.97
C LEU A 54 9.17 7.27 -6.43
N HIS A 55 10.20 6.84 -7.16
CA HIS A 55 11.14 7.76 -7.80
C HIS A 55 10.46 8.67 -8.83
N LEU A 56 9.57 8.14 -9.67
CA LEU A 56 8.80 8.93 -10.63
C LEU A 56 7.90 9.98 -9.97
N MET A 57 7.50 9.77 -8.73
CA MET A 57 6.77 10.75 -7.91
C MET A 57 7.70 11.82 -7.31
N GLY A 58 9.03 11.67 -7.39
CA GLY A 58 10.00 12.56 -6.76
C GLY A 58 10.31 12.24 -5.30
N LEU A 59 9.91 11.04 -4.80
CA LEU A 59 9.97 10.66 -3.38
C LEU A 59 11.22 9.84 -3.01
N SER A 60 12.23 9.78 -3.85
CA SER A 60 13.43 8.94 -3.63
C SER A 60 14.18 9.25 -2.34
N ASN A 61 14.23 10.50 -1.91
CA ASN A 61 14.98 10.89 -0.71
C ASN A 61 14.20 10.51 0.55
N GLU A 62 12.91 10.80 0.60
CA GLU A 62 12.02 10.45 1.68
C GLU A 62 11.96 8.94 1.90
N MET A 63 11.96 8.18 0.79
CA MET A 63 11.96 6.72 0.86
C MET A 63 13.23 6.14 1.46
N LYS A 64 14.41 6.75 1.25
CA LYS A 64 15.66 6.31 1.87
C LYS A 64 15.63 6.36 3.40
N GLU A 65 14.84 7.26 3.96
CA GLU A 65 14.73 7.43 5.42
C GLU A 65 13.84 6.39 6.09
N ILE A 66 12.93 5.77 5.33
CA ILE A 66 11.94 4.82 5.84
C ILE A 66 12.12 3.39 5.32
N THR A 67 13.13 3.15 4.50
CA THR A 67 13.39 1.81 3.92
C THR A 67 14.75 1.27 4.33
N ASP A 68 14.80 -0.05 4.52
CA ASP A 68 16.03 -0.80 4.77
C ASP A 68 16.15 -1.93 3.75
N PRO A 69 17.24 -2.00 2.96
CA PRO A 69 17.49 -3.12 2.07
C PRO A 69 17.64 -4.42 2.85
N ILE A 70 17.02 -5.49 2.35
CA ILE A 70 17.32 -6.83 2.84
C ILE A 70 18.58 -7.37 2.19
N THR A 71 19.28 -8.23 2.93
CA THR A 71 20.56 -8.79 2.49
C THR A 71 20.41 -10.16 1.84
N GLY A 72 19.31 -10.85 2.09
CA GLY A 72 19.02 -12.13 1.49
C GLY A 72 17.70 -12.74 1.94
N VAL A 73 17.38 -13.90 1.38
CA VAL A 73 16.22 -14.71 1.74
C VAL A 73 16.68 -16.15 1.98
N ASN A 74 16.34 -16.70 3.14
CA ASN A 74 16.69 -18.05 3.54
C ASN A 74 15.41 -18.88 3.72
N PHE A 75 15.31 -19.96 2.98
CA PHE A 75 14.27 -20.97 3.15
C PHE A 75 14.83 -22.11 4.01
N LEU A 76 14.23 -22.32 5.16
CA LEU A 76 14.65 -23.35 6.12
C LEU A 76 13.60 -24.45 6.22
N ASN A 77 14.01 -25.69 6.46
CA ASN A 77 13.06 -26.73 6.84
C ASN A 77 12.62 -26.59 8.31
N ALA A 78 11.70 -27.44 8.75
CA ALA A 78 11.21 -27.48 10.13
C ALA A 78 12.27 -27.70 11.22
N LYS A 79 13.49 -28.18 10.84
CA LYS A 79 14.64 -28.40 11.74
C LYS A 79 15.65 -27.25 11.67
N GLY A 80 15.34 -26.16 10.96
CA GLY A 80 16.24 -25.01 10.78
C GLY A 80 17.39 -25.25 9.80
N LYS A 81 17.36 -26.32 8.99
CA LYS A 81 18.37 -26.58 7.96
C LYS A 81 17.98 -25.86 6.65
N ASP A 82 18.99 -25.27 5.99
CA ASP A 82 18.83 -24.59 4.73
C ASP A 82 18.27 -25.52 3.64
N ILE A 83 17.24 -25.05 2.95
CA ILE A 83 16.69 -25.60 1.70
C ILE A 83 17.25 -24.79 0.54
N LEU A 84 17.19 -23.46 0.66
CA LEU A 84 17.63 -22.49 -0.34
C LEU A 84 18.03 -21.20 0.34
N SER A 85 19.14 -20.61 -0.09
CA SER A 85 19.55 -19.27 0.33
C SER A 85 19.83 -18.42 -0.91
N ILE A 86 19.30 -17.21 -0.91
CA ILE A 86 19.50 -16.21 -1.98
C ILE A 86 20.20 -15.02 -1.34
N ASP A 87 21.40 -14.67 -1.81
CA ASP A 87 22.18 -13.53 -1.33
C ASP A 87 21.99 -12.34 -2.29
N PHE A 88 21.40 -11.26 -1.80
CA PHE A 88 21.17 -10.03 -2.58
C PHE A 88 22.39 -9.07 -2.55
N LYS A 89 23.36 -9.27 -1.67
CA LYS A 89 24.56 -8.41 -1.58
C LYS A 89 25.42 -8.47 -2.85
N SER A 90 25.42 -9.64 -3.50
CA SER A 90 26.18 -9.90 -4.73
C SER A 90 25.41 -9.57 -6.00
N HIS A 91 24.11 -9.28 -5.89
CA HIS A 91 23.26 -9.03 -7.05
C HIS A 91 23.48 -7.62 -7.60
N THR A 92 23.58 -7.54 -8.94
CA THR A 92 23.55 -6.27 -9.64
C THR A 92 22.17 -5.66 -9.50
N ARG A 93 22.09 -4.40 -9.06
CA ARG A 93 20.84 -3.67 -8.95
C ARG A 93 20.18 -3.53 -10.32
N VAL A 94 19.08 -4.22 -10.55
CA VAL A 94 18.30 -4.09 -11.76
C VAL A 94 17.65 -2.72 -11.77
N ASN A 95 17.84 -1.97 -12.85
CA ASN A 95 17.34 -0.59 -12.99
C ASN A 95 17.84 0.40 -11.89
N GLY A 96 18.91 0.08 -11.18
CA GLY A 96 19.52 0.96 -10.17
C GLY A 96 18.86 0.88 -8.78
N TYR A 97 17.83 0.06 -8.59
CA TYR A 97 17.14 -0.14 -7.31
C TYR A 97 17.57 -1.43 -6.63
N HIS A 98 17.39 -1.49 -5.30
CA HIS A 98 17.48 -2.75 -4.57
C HIS A 98 16.40 -3.71 -5.05
N GLU A 99 16.69 -5.01 -5.06
CA GLU A 99 15.69 -6.00 -5.44
C GLU A 99 14.50 -5.98 -4.48
N ASP A 100 14.79 -5.76 -3.19
CA ASP A 100 13.80 -5.75 -2.15
C ASP A 100 14.22 -4.84 -0.99
N VAL A 101 13.30 -4.04 -0.48
CA VAL A 101 13.49 -3.20 0.71
C VAL A 101 12.34 -3.39 1.67
N MET A 102 12.64 -3.42 2.95
CA MET A 102 11.64 -3.38 4.01
C MET A 102 11.25 -1.93 4.27
N PHE A 103 10.00 -1.69 4.66
CA PHE A 103 9.48 -0.35 4.94
C PHE A 103 8.42 -0.35 6.04
N ASP A 104 8.18 0.85 6.60
CA ASP A 104 7.12 1.14 7.54
C ASP A 104 5.91 1.71 6.77
N GLN A 105 4.81 0.96 6.66
CA GLN A 105 3.65 1.36 5.85
C GLN A 105 3.01 2.67 6.32
N PRO A 106 2.74 2.93 7.61
CA PRO A 106 2.21 4.21 8.06
C PRO A 106 3.08 5.40 7.65
N LYS A 107 4.40 5.27 7.71
CA LYS A 107 5.32 6.33 7.24
C LYS A 107 5.25 6.53 5.74
N LEU A 108 5.18 5.45 4.95
CA LEU A 108 5.00 5.55 3.51
C LEU A 108 3.69 6.29 3.17
N GLU A 109 2.59 5.92 3.81
CA GLU A 109 1.30 6.58 3.58
C GLU A 109 1.35 8.07 3.97
N THR A 110 2.02 8.41 5.07
CA THR A 110 2.24 9.80 5.49
C THR A 110 3.00 10.58 4.42
N ILE A 111 4.08 10.02 3.88
CA ILE A 111 4.87 10.64 2.81
C ILE A 111 4.01 10.86 1.56
N LEU A 112 3.29 9.81 1.11
CA LEU A 112 2.45 9.88 -0.08
C LEU A 112 1.34 10.90 0.07
N ARG A 113 0.63 10.94 1.20
CA ARG A 113 -0.44 11.91 1.47
C ARG A 113 0.10 13.33 1.53
N SER A 114 1.14 13.57 2.33
CA SER A 114 1.74 14.91 2.46
C SER A 114 2.33 15.44 1.14
N HIS A 115 2.71 14.56 0.21
CA HIS A 115 3.15 14.98 -1.12
C HIS A 115 1.96 15.31 -2.02
N ALA A 116 0.92 14.49 -2.04
CA ALA A 116 -0.28 14.71 -2.83
C ALA A 116 -1.04 15.99 -2.38
N GLU A 117 -1.07 16.30 -1.08
CA GLU A 117 -1.71 17.49 -0.51
C GLU A 117 -1.07 18.82 -0.98
N LYS A 118 0.13 18.79 -1.53
CA LYS A 118 0.78 19.98 -2.13
C LYS A 118 0.31 20.25 -3.57
N LEU A 119 -0.41 19.31 -4.18
CA LEU A 119 -0.88 19.40 -5.56
C LEU A 119 -2.23 20.14 -5.58
N THR A 120 -2.29 21.27 -6.28
CA THR A 120 -3.44 22.19 -6.24
C THR A 120 -4.65 21.75 -7.08
N ASN A 121 -4.47 20.72 -7.89
CA ASN A 121 -5.51 20.14 -8.75
C ASN A 121 -6.20 18.91 -8.16
N ILE A 122 -5.98 18.63 -6.88
CA ILE A 122 -6.60 17.53 -6.15
C ILE A 122 -7.46 18.08 -5.02
N ASP A 123 -8.75 17.73 -5.02
CA ASP A 123 -9.66 17.95 -3.90
C ASP A 123 -9.70 16.68 -3.03
N PHE A 124 -9.63 16.86 -1.70
CA PHE A 124 -9.66 15.73 -0.75
C PHE A 124 -10.97 15.74 0.05
N MET A 125 -11.75 14.67 -0.07
CA MET A 125 -12.98 14.43 0.68
C MET A 125 -12.73 13.32 1.72
N LEU A 126 -11.99 13.68 2.78
CA LEU A 126 -11.68 12.78 3.89
C LEU A 126 -12.84 12.73 4.89
N GLY A 127 -13.10 11.56 5.46
CA GLY A 127 -14.29 11.31 6.29
C GLY A 127 -15.57 11.13 5.48
N CYS A 128 -15.45 10.95 4.16
CA CYS A 128 -16.57 10.73 3.23
C CYS A 128 -16.49 9.33 2.63
N GLU A 129 -17.62 8.66 2.56
CA GLU A 129 -17.77 7.34 1.96
C GLU A 129 -18.57 7.41 0.66
N LEU A 130 -18.17 6.65 -0.35
CA LEU A 130 -18.97 6.45 -1.56
C LEU A 130 -20.11 5.51 -1.24
N THR A 131 -21.36 6.03 -1.31
CA THR A 131 -22.58 5.28 -0.96
C THR A 131 -23.42 4.88 -2.18
N SER A 132 -23.22 5.57 -3.32
CA SER A 132 -23.85 5.18 -4.59
C SER A 132 -22.94 5.53 -5.76
N LEU A 133 -22.91 4.65 -6.74
CA LEU A 133 -22.18 4.81 -7.99
C LEU A 133 -23.07 4.41 -9.16
N GLU A 134 -23.27 5.32 -10.08
CA GLU A 134 -23.95 5.08 -11.34
C GLU A 134 -22.98 5.37 -12.50
N ALA A 135 -22.59 4.31 -13.21
CA ALA A 135 -21.74 4.44 -14.39
C ALA A 135 -22.59 4.74 -15.62
N LEU A 136 -22.32 5.85 -16.29
CA LEU A 136 -22.94 6.30 -17.52
C LEU A 136 -21.94 6.17 -18.69
N GLU A 137 -22.39 6.45 -19.92
CA GLU A 137 -21.56 6.30 -21.12
C GLU A 137 -20.32 7.23 -21.10
N ASP A 138 -20.50 8.50 -20.73
CA ASP A 138 -19.44 9.52 -20.78
C ASP A 138 -19.03 10.06 -19.40
N SER A 139 -19.67 9.62 -18.33
CA SER A 139 -19.40 10.10 -16.97
C SER A 139 -19.89 9.11 -15.92
N ASN A 140 -19.56 9.39 -14.68
CA ASN A 140 -20.04 8.62 -13.53
C ASN A 140 -20.66 9.58 -12.52
N ASN A 141 -21.80 9.20 -11.96
CA ASN A 141 -22.42 9.90 -10.85
C ASN A 141 -22.02 9.21 -9.54
N LEU A 142 -21.49 9.98 -8.61
CA LEU A 142 -21.07 9.49 -7.30
C LEU A 142 -21.85 10.24 -6.21
N LEU A 143 -22.47 9.49 -5.31
CA LEU A 143 -23.07 10.03 -4.09
C LEU A 143 -22.13 9.72 -2.92
N LEU A 144 -21.67 10.74 -2.25
CA LEU A 144 -20.77 10.65 -1.10
C LEU A 144 -21.55 11.01 0.17
N THR A 145 -21.31 10.28 1.25
CA THR A 145 -21.88 10.58 2.56
C THR A 145 -20.75 10.91 3.54
N ASN A 146 -20.84 12.03 4.21
CA ASN A 146 -19.93 12.40 5.29
C ASN A 146 -20.28 11.56 6.53
N ASN A 147 -19.29 10.84 7.06
CA ASN A 147 -19.48 9.88 8.15
C ASN A 147 -19.77 10.53 9.52
N GLU A 148 -19.48 11.84 9.68
CA GLU A 148 -19.73 12.56 10.93
C GLU A 148 -21.08 13.28 10.90
N THR A 149 -21.40 13.96 9.77
CA THR A 149 -22.62 14.80 9.66
C THR A 149 -23.78 14.08 9.02
N ASN A 150 -23.55 12.94 8.34
CA ASN A 150 -24.50 12.25 7.48
C ASN A 150 -25.00 13.10 6.28
N GLU A 151 -24.35 14.22 6.01
CA GLU A 151 -24.66 15.02 4.83
C GLU A 151 -24.19 14.30 3.55
N THR A 152 -25.00 14.42 2.50
CA THR A 152 -24.69 13.82 1.21
C THR A 152 -24.25 14.88 0.20
N THR A 153 -23.24 14.52 -0.60
CA THR A 153 -22.73 15.36 -1.69
C THR A 153 -22.72 14.55 -2.99
N SER A 154 -23.29 15.11 -4.05
CA SER A 154 -23.23 14.51 -5.38
C SER A 154 -22.11 15.16 -6.19
N ILE A 155 -21.27 14.33 -6.80
CA ILE A 155 -20.21 14.72 -7.73
C ILE A 155 -20.28 13.87 -8.99
N THR A 156 -19.62 14.35 -10.05
CA THR A 156 -19.45 13.56 -11.29
C THR A 156 -17.98 13.42 -11.63
N SER A 157 -17.60 12.34 -12.30
CA SER A 157 -16.27 12.17 -12.84
C SER A 157 -16.28 11.45 -14.20
N THR A 158 -15.27 11.74 -15.02
CA THR A 158 -15.09 11.03 -16.29
C THR A 158 -14.59 9.60 -16.02
N TYR A 159 -13.62 9.45 -15.12
CA TYR A 159 -13.04 8.16 -14.73
C TYR A 159 -13.11 7.93 -13.23
N ILE A 160 -13.15 6.66 -12.83
CA ILE A 160 -13.07 6.22 -11.43
C ILE A 160 -11.91 5.26 -11.27
N ILE A 161 -11.12 5.47 -10.24
CA ILE A 161 -10.11 4.53 -9.77
C ILE A 161 -10.57 3.95 -8.45
N GLY A 162 -11.00 2.67 -8.45
CA GLY A 162 -11.33 1.94 -7.24
C GLY A 162 -10.07 1.46 -6.53
N ALA A 163 -9.70 2.14 -5.45
CA ALA A 163 -8.55 1.82 -4.58
C ALA A 163 -9.01 1.59 -3.12
N ASP A 164 -10.27 1.20 -2.95
CA ASP A 164 -11.02 1.08 -1.69
C ASP A 164 -10.84 -0.27 -0.97
N GLY A 165 -9.78 -1.00 -1.34
CA GLY A 165 -9.28 -2.15 -0.62
C GLY A 165 -9.98 -3.48 -0.92
N ALA A 166 -9.75 -4.48 -0.05
CA ALA A 166 -10.19 -5.85 -0.29
C ALA A 166 -11.71 -5.99 -0.33
N ASP A 167 -12.43 -5.20 0.47
CA ASP A 167 -13.90 -5.20 0.54
C ASP A 167 -14.55 -4.15 -0.38
N SER A 168 -13.87 -3.78 -1.44
CA SER A 168 -14.18 -2.71 -2.39
C SER A 168 -15.67 -2.59 -2.72
N PHE A 169 -16.24 -1.40 -2.44
CA PHE A 169 -17.58 -1.02 -2.86
C PHE A 169 -17.63 -0.86 -4.38
N VAL A 170 -16.62 -0.23 -4.99
CA VAL A 170 -16.55 0.00 -6.45
C VAL A 170 -16.60 -1.34 -7.19
N ARG A 171 -15.79 -2.32 -6.79
CA ARG A 171 -15.80 -3.66 -7.37
C ARG A 171 -17.19 -4.32 -7.28
N LYS A 172 -17.80 -4.27 -6.09
CA LYS A 172 -19.12 -4.88 -5.84
C LYS A 172 -20.22 -4.21 -6.65
N ASN A 173 -20.21 -2.88 -6.72
CA ASN A 173 -21.18 -2.10 -7.47
C ASN A 173 -21.12 -2.40 -8.98
N LEU A 174 -19.92 -2.58 -9.51
CA LEU A 174 -19.68 -2.94 -10.90
C LEU A 174 -19.85 -4.44 -11.18
N ASN A 175 -20.28 -5.23 -10.21
CA ASN A 175 -20.47 -6.68 -10.32
C ASN A 175 -19.21 -7.45 -10.77
N ILE A 176 -18.00 -6.91 -10.47
CA ILE A 176 -16.73 -7.58 -10.76
C ILE A 176 -16.52 -8.68 -9.73
N GLN A 177 -16.55 -9.92 -10.20
CA GLN A 177 -16.44 -11.09 -9.34
C GLN A 177 -14.98 -11.36 -8.93
N LEU A 178 -14.79 -11.78 -7.68
CA LEU A 178 -13.55 -12.39 -7.23
C LEU A 178 -13.60 -13.90 -7.46
N GLN A 179 -12.53 -14.46 -8.01
CA GLN A 179 -12.36 -15.89 -8.03
C GLN A 179 -11.78 -16.34 -6.69
N ASP A 180 -12.58 -17.00 -5.88
CA ASP A 180 -12.19 -17.54 -4.58
C ASP A 180 -11.67 -18.97 -4.76
N TYR A 181 -10.41 -19.21 -4.38
CA TYR A 181 -9.76 -20.52 -4.46
C TYR A 181 -9.94 -21.36 -3.17
N LYS A 182 -10.66 -20.85 -2.19
CA LYS A 182 -10.96 -21.55 -0.91
C LYS A 182 -9.71 -21.92 -0.10
N TYR A 183 -8.73 -21.03 -0.10
CA TYR A 183 -7.56 -21.14 0.78
C TYR A 183 -7.82 -20.34 2.06
N ASP A 184 -8.66 -20.89 2.92
CA ASP A 184 -9.06 -20.25 4.18
C ASP A 184 -8.12 -20.72 5.30
N GLU A 185 -7.03 -19.99 5.51
CA GLU A 185 -6.03 -20.30 6.53
C GLU A 185 -5.94 -19.16 7.55
N ASP A 186 -5.91 -19.53 8.83
CA ASP A 186 -5.71 -18.57 9.91
C ASP A 186 -4.24 -18.15 10.02
N TRP A 187 -3.99 -16.85 9.94
CA TRP A 187 -2.66 -16.26 10.08
C TRP A 187 -2.53 -15.47 11.37
N VAL A 188 -1.48 -15.74 12.12
CA VAL A 188 -1.08 -14.92 13.27
C VAL A 188 0.09 -14.05 12.84
N VAL A 189 -0.08 -12.72 12.97
CA VAL A 189 0.98 -11.75 12.69
C VAL A 189 1.35 -11.08 14.01
N VAL A 190 2.63 -11.13 14.34
CA VAL A 190 3.17 -10.53 15.58
C VAL A 190 4.29 -9.56 15.20
N ASP A 191 4.06 -8.29 15.51
CA ASP A 191 5.08 -7.24 15.42
C ASP A 191 5.69 -6.97 16.78
N TYR A 192 7.01 -6.88 16.86
CA TYR A 192 7.71 -6.57 18.09
C TYR A 192 8.98 -5.75 17.85
N MET A 193 9.36 -5.01 18.86
CA MET A 193 10.59 -4.22 18.86
C MET A 193 11.68 -5.00 19.59
N VAL A 194 12.84 -5.16 18.94
CA VAL A 194 14.02 -5.78 19.53
C VAL A 194 14.86 -4.69 20.21
N ASP A 195 15.42 -4.99 21.40
CA ASP A 195 16.33 -4.07 22.08
C ASP A 195 17.52 -3.71 21.16
N GLN A 196 17.83 -2.40 21.07
CA GLN A 196 18.92 -1.87 20.22
C GLN A 196 20.30 -2.50 20.48
N LYS A 197 20.50 -3.17 21.63
CA LYS A 197 21.71 -3.94 21.92
C LYS A 197 21.90 -5.16 21.01
N HIS A 198 20.81 -5.65 20.41
CA HIS A 198 20.83 -6.81 19.54
C HIS A 198 20.88 -6.39 18.08
N LYS A 199 21.89 -6.84 17.37
CA LYS A 199 21.93 -6.67 15.91
C LYS A 199 20.92 -7.61 15.26
N ILE A 200 19.94 -7.04 14.57
CA ILE A 200 18.99 -7.80 13.77
C ILE A 200 19.68 -8.19 12.45
N ASN A 201 19.66 -9.47 12.11
CA ASN A 201 20.03 -9.91 10.78
C ASN A 201 19.02 -9.37 9.78
N ARG A 202 19.49 -8.82 8.67
CA ARG A 202 18.65 -8.22 7.61
C ARG A 202 18.18 -9.23 6.56
N ASP A 203 18.44 -10.52 6.77
CA ASP A 203 17.88 -11.58 5.92
C ASP A 203 16.43 -11.87 6.32
N ARG A 204 15.61 -12.18 5.32
CA ARG A 204 14.29 -12.77 5.55
C ARG A 204 14.42 -14.28 5.73
N TYR A 205 13.56 -14.84 6.57
CA TYR A 205 13.52 -16.29 6.80
C TYR A 205 12.10 -16.80 6.52
N GLN A 206 12.02 -17.83 5.67
CA GLN A 206 10.83 -18.63 5.48
C GLN A 206 11.06 -20.02 6.03
N ILE A 207 10.41 -20.35 7.13
CA ILE A 207 10.46 -21.69 7.72
C ILE A 207 9.37 -22.53 7.05
N CYS A 208 9.80 -23.47 6.21
CA CYS A 208 8.94 -24.38 5.44
C CYS A 208 8.57 -25.60 6.29
N ASP A 209 7.82 -25.37 7.35
CA ASP A 209 7.20 -26.44 8.16
C ASP A 209 5.76 -26.64 7.70
N TYR A 210 5.44 -27.83 7.19
CA TYR A 210 4.09 -28.13 6.67
C TYR A 210 2.99 -28.06 7.74
N LYS A 211 3.36 -28.15 9.05
CA LYS A 211 2.40 -28.01 10.15
C LYS A 211 2.20 -26.59 10.60
N ARG A 212 3.26 -25.77 10.50
CA ARG A 212 3.27 -24.40 10.96
C ARG A 212 4.28 -23.58 10.15
N PRO A 213 3.95 -23.24 8.91
CA PRO A 213 4.80 -22.37 8.11
C PRO A 213 4.94 -21.01 8.81
N THR A 214 6.16 -20.48 8.82
CA THR A 214 6.43 -19.23 9.55
C THR A 214 7.38 -18.36 8.73
N THR A 215 7.12 -17.06 8.70
CA THR A 215 7.99 -16.08 8.05
C THR A 215 8.54 -15.12 9.09
N LEU A 216 9.84 -14.86 9.09
CA LEU A 216 10.49 -13.83 9.89
C LEU A 216 10.96 -12.71 8.99
N LEU A 217 10.55 -11.50 9.29
CA LEU A 217 10.81 -10.29 8.51
C LEU A 217 11.47 -9.22 9.39
N PRO A 218 12.75 -8.86 9.16
CA PRO A 218 13.34 -7.67 9.76
C PRO A 218 12.80 -6.44 9.01
N ILE A 219 11.87 -5.69 9.61
CA ILE A 219 11.24 -4.54 8.95
C ILE A 219 12.23 -3.36 8.88
N THR A 220 12.07 -2.35 9.68
CA THR A 220 12.99 -1.20 9.74
C THR A 220 13.47 -0.98 11.18
N ASN A 221 14.65 -0.41 11.37
CA ASN A 221 15.24 -0.22 12.69
C ASN A 221 15.29 -1.55 13.46
N ASN A 222 14.66 -1.59 14.64
CA ASN A 222 14.57 -2.75 15.50
C ASN A 222 13.21 -3.46 15.45
N HIS A 223 12.40 -3.16 14.45
CA HIS A 223 11.08 -3.75 14.25
C HIS A 223 11.21 -5.07 13.49
N VAL A 224 10.61 -6.11 14.02
CA VAL A 224 10.60 -7.45 13.45
C VAL A 224 9.18 -7.98 13.43
N ARG A 225 8.82 -8.68 12.37
CA ARG A 225 7.53 -9.37 12.19
C ARG A 225 7.73 -10.87 12.07
N TRP A 226 6.88 -11.59 12.79
CA TRP A 226 6.64 -13.02 12.63
C TRP A 226 5.28 -13.27 12.03
#